data_51764223e9a74856e77cbd287966217e
#
_entry.id   51764223e9a74856e77cbd287966217e
#
_cell.length_a   1.000
_cell.length_b   1.000
_cell.length_c   1.000
_cell.angle_alpha   90.00
_cell.angle_beta   90.00
_cell.angle_gamma   90.00
#
_symmetry.space_group_name_H-M   'P 1'
#
loop_
_entity.id
_entity.type
_entity.pdbx_description
1 polymer ?
#
loop_
_entity_poly.entity_id
_entity_poly.type
_entity_poly.pdbx_seq_one_letter_code
_entity_poly.pdbx_strand_id
1 'polypeptide(L)'
;MILLIDNYDSFTYNLVQRIGEIDPSAQLQVVRNDKITVDEALALKPAHVIVSPGPCTPAQGGVSNDIIKAMAGKTPLMGVCLGHQCIGHSFGMVVERNYRLMHGKTSPIHHDGKTIFKGMNNPFIATRYHSLVIRPDSFDDKRFEKSAWTDEGEIMALRAKAGVFGDAPLEGVQFHPESFLSIEGYTLLANFLGLTVPKIEQSTASV
;
A
#
# COMPACT_ATOMS: atom_id res chain seq x y z
N MET A 1 -5.39 6.93 15.93
CA MET A 1 -5.95 5.61 15.54
C MET A 1 -5.69 5.40 14.04
N ILE A 2 -5.32 4.17 13.66
CA ILE A 2 -5.17 3.73 12.26
C ILE A 2 -6.45 2.99 11.88
N LEU A 3 -7.09 3.39 10.78
CA LEU A 3 -8.24 2.67 10.21
C LEU A 3 -7.74 1.75 9.10
N LEU A 4 -7.98 0.45 9.22
CA LEU A 4 -7.64 -0.54 8.22
C LEU A 4 -8.94 -1.06 7.59
N ILE A 5 -9.12 -0.81 6.29
CA ILE A 5 -10.25 -1.34 5.50
C ILE A 5 -9.86 -2.72 4.98
N ASP A 6 -10.54 -3.74 5.46
CA ASP A 6 -10.30 -5.15 5.11
C ASP A 6 -11.12 -5.54 3.89
N ASN A 7 -10.45 -5.85 2.79
CA ASN A 7 -11.05 -6.36 1.55
C ASN A 7 -11.20 -7.89 1.55
N TYR A 8 -11.42 -8.52 2.72
CA TYR A 8 -11.58 -9.97 2.87
C TYR A 8 -10.33 -10.76 2.49
N ASP A 9 -9.16 -10.23 2.84
CA ASP A 9 -7.87 -10.84 2.55
C ASP A 9 -7.29 -11.56 3.77
N SER A 10 -6.74 -12.76 3.56
CA SER A 10 -6.08 -13.52 4.63
C SER A 10 -4.81 -12.86 5.17
N PHE A 11 -4.19 -11.97 4.40
CA PHE A 11 -2.99 -11.24 4.81
C PHE A 11 -3.28 -9.92 5.54
N THR A 12 -4.55 -9.52 5.65
CA THR A 12 -4.94 -8.30 6.40
C THR A 12 -4.38 -8.30 7.81
N TYR A 13 -4.46 -9.43 8.51
CA TYR A 13 -3.95 -9.54 9.88
C TYR A 13 -2.42 -9.57 9.97
N ASN A 14 -1.71 -9.87 8.89
CA ASN A 14 -0.26 -9.70 8.84
C ASN A 14 0.11 -8.21 8.86
N LEU A 15 -0.69 -7.33 8.20
CA LEU A 15 -0.52 -5.88 8.33
C LEU A 15 -0.74 -5.42 9.78
N VAL A 16 -1.80 -5.93 10.43
CA VAL A 16 -2.07 -5.65 11.85
C VAL A 16 -0.90 -6.04 12.72
N GLN A 17 -0.37 -7.26 12.55
CA GLN A 17 0.77 -7.76 13.29
C GLN A 17 2.01 -6.90 13.06
N ARG A 18 2.35 -6.59 11.80
CA ARG A 18 3.50 -5.75 11.46
C ARG A 18 3.41 -4.36 12.07
N ILE A 19 2.23 -3.74 12.04
CA ILE A 19 2.01 -2.43 12.66
C ILE A 19 2.18 -2.53 14.18
N GLY A 20 1.65 -3.57 14.82
CA GLY A 20 1.82 -3.81 16.25
C GLY A 20 3.27 -4.10 16.67
N GLU A 21 4.08 -4.72 15.79
CA GLU A 21 5.52 -4.90 15.99
C GLU A 21 6.28 -3.57 15.88
N ILE A 22 5.85 -2.66 14.99
CA ILE A 22 6.44 -1.32 14.80
C ILE A 22 6.07 -0.40 15.97
N ASP A 23 4.80 -0.39 16.35
CA ASP A 23 4.26 0.41 17.44
C ASP A 23 3.26 -0.40 18.27
N PRO A 24 3.71 -1.02 19.38
CA PRO A 24 2.83 -1.78 20.26
C PRO A 24 1.72 -0.95 20.90
N SER A 25 1.81 0.38 20.86
CA SER A 25 0.80 1.31 21.38
C SER A 25 -0.21 1.74 20.31
N ALA A 26 -0.04 1.33 19.04
CA ALA A 26 -0.88 1.73 17.93
C ALA A 26 -2.34 1.32 18.16
N GLN A 27 -3.22 2.28 18.20
CA GLN A 27 -4.65 2.02 18.18
C GLN A 27 -5.06 1.72 16.74
N LEU A 28 -5.40 0.47 16.45
CA LEU A 28 -5.76 0.00 15.12
C LEU A 28 -7.19 -0.55 15.12
N GLN A 29 -8.01 -0.06 14.20
CA GLN A 29 -9.36 -0.54 13.98
C GLN A 29 -9.45 -1.18 12.59
N VAL A 30 -9.78 -2.47 12.54
CA VAL A 30 -9.99 -3.22 11.31
C VAL A 30 -11.49 -3.30 11.03
N VAL A 31 -11.92 -2.86 9.84
CA VAL A 31 -13.33 -2.91 9.45
C VAL A 31 -13.41 -3.43 8.02
N ARG A 32 -14.30 -4.39 7.78
CA ARG A 32 -14.54 -4.93 6.44
C ARG A 32 -15.16 -3.89 5.52
N ASN A 33 -14.81 -3.95 4.24
CA ASN A 33 -15.21 -2.98 3.22
C ASN A 33 -16.72 -2.94 2.93
N ASP A 34 -17.50 -3.87 3.49
CA ASP A 34 -18.97 -3.91 3.43
C ASP A 34 -19.63 -3.61 4.79
N LYS A 35 -18.86 -3.25 5.81
CA LYS A 35 -19.32 -3.03 7.20
C LYS A 35 -19.06 -1.60 7.69
N ILE A 36 -18.76 -0.70 6.80
CA ILE A 36 -18.55 0.71 7.10
C ILE A 36 -19.00 1.55 5.91
N THR A 37 -19.58 2.69 6.17
CA THR A 37 -19.89 3.72 5.18
C THR A 37 -18.75 4.74 5.11
N VAL A 38 -18.73 5.57 4.06
CA VAL A 38 -17.78 6.69 3.95
C VAL A 38 -17.96 7.67 5.10
N ASP A 39 -19.20 8.01 5.45
CA ASP A 39 -19.50 8.97 6.51
C ASP A 39 -19.04 8.46 7.89
N GLU A 40 -19.24 7.18 8.17
CA GLU A 40 -18.73 6.54 9.38
C GLU A 40 -17.20 6.57 9.43
N ALA A 41 -16.54 6.23 8.31
CA ALA A 41 -15.09 6.27 8.22
C ALA A 41 -14.53 7.69 8.43
N LEU A 42 -15.17 8.71 7.87
CA LEU A 42 -14.82 10.12 8.08
C LEU A 42 -15.05 10.56 9.53
N ALA A 43 -16.17 10.11 10.15
CA ALA A 43 -16.51 10.44 11.54
C ALA A 43 -15.48 9.88 12.55
N LEU A 44 -14.82 8.77 12.23
CA LEU A 44 -13.74 8.19 13.05
C LEU A 44 -12.50 9.09 13.13
N LYS A 45 -12.31 10.02 12.19
CA LYS A 45 -11.15 10.93 12.10
C LYS A 45 -9.81 10.18 12.27
N PRO A 46 -9.55 9.15 11.46
CA PRO A 46 -8.35 8.37 11.61
C PRO A 46 -7.09 9.21 11.33
N ALA A 47 -6.01 8.94 12.07
CA ALA A 47 -4.72 9.56 11.80
C ALA A 47 -4.06 8.99 10.52
N HIS A 48 -4.32 7.70 10.22
CA HIS A 48 -3.89 7.02 9.01
C HIS A 48 -4.99 6.08 8.54
N VAL A 49 -5.05 5.86 7.23
CA VAL A 49 -5.92 4.85 6.61
C VAL A 49 -5.06 3.87 5.80
N ILE A 50 -5.34 2.59 5.95
CA ILE A 50 -4.74 1.54 5.11
C ILE A 50 -5.88 0.78 4.43
N VAL A 51 -5.80 0.65 3.11
CA VAL A 51 -6.69 -0.21 2.33
C VAL A 51 -5.95 -1.51 2.01
N SER A 52 -6.46 -2.61 2.53
CA SER A 52 -5.79 -3.92 2.53
C SER A 52 -5.67 -4.54 1.13
N PRO A 53 -4.83 -5.57 0.99
CA PRO A 53 -4.97 -6.54 -0.09
C PRO A 53 -6.39 -7.12 -0.14
N GLY A 54 -6.70 -7.84 -1.21
CA GLY A 54 -7.98 -8.51 -1.36
C GLY A 54 -8.04 -9.37 -2.61
N PRO A 55 -8.99 -10.30 -2.68
CA PRO A 55 -9.30 -11.03 -3.89
C PRO A 55 -10.03 -10.11 -4.88
N CYS A 56 -10.25 -10.58 -6.09
CA CYS A 56 -11.05 -9.90 -7.12
C CYS A 56 -10.38 -8.69 -7.77
N THR A 57 -11.19 -7.75 -8.24
CA THR A 57 -10.77 -6.56 -8.97
C THR A 57 -11.11 -5.29 -8.21
N PRO A 58 -10.47 -4.16 -8.49
CA PRO A 58 -10.80 -2.87 -7.86
C PRO A 58 -12.27 -2.47 -8.04
N ALA A 59 -12.91 -2.82 -9.16
CA ALA A 59 -14.33 -2.56 -9.39
C ALA A 59 -15.23 -3.24 -8.34
N GLN A 60 -14.73 -4.28 -7.68
CA GLN A 60 -15.40 -5.04 -6.63
C GLN A 60 -14.90 -4.64 -5.22
N GLY A 61 -14.08 -3.60 -5.12
CA GLY A 61 -13.50 -3.13 -3.86
C GLY A 61 -14.50 -2.48 -2.89
N GLY A 62 -15.79 -2.45 -3.24
CA GLY A 62 -16.84 -1.90 -2.38
C GLY A 62 -16.54 -0.46 -1.95
N VAL A 63 -16.74 -0.17 -0.67
CA VAL A 63 -16.54 1.17 -0.11
C VAL A 63 -15.08 1.64 -0.15
N SER A 64 -14.11 0.74 -0.37
CA SER A 64 -12.68 1.09 -0.44
C SER A 64 -12.41 2.20 -1.46
N ASN A 65 -13.03 2.13 -2.64
CA ASN A 65 -12.87 3.14 -3.68
C ASN A 65 -13.41 4.52 -3.26
N ASP A 66 -14.54 4.55 -2.57
CA ASP A 66 -15.18 5.79 -2.15
C ASP A 66 -14.46 6.40 -0.94
N ILE A 67 -13.97 5.59 -0.01
CA ILE A 67 -13.10 6.03 1.09
C ILE A 67 -11.81 6.64 0.54
N ILE A 68 -11.17 6.00 -0.44
CA ILE A 68 -9.97 6.55 -1.10
C ILE A 68 -10.27 7.96 -1.66
N LYS A 69 -11.36 8.12 -2.41
CA LYS A 69 -11.74 9.43 -2.98
C LYS A 69 -12.05 10.47 -1.90
N ALA A 70 -12.76 10.06 -0.85
CA ALA A 70 -13.20 10.97 0.22
C ALA A 70 -12.05 11.46 1.09
N MET A 71 -11.02 10.62 1.30
CA MET A 71 -9.91 10.87 2.22
C MET A 71 -8.61 11.30 1.52
N ALA A 72 -8.51 11.17 0.19
CA ALA A 72 -7.34 11.61 -0.58
C ALA A 72 -6.95 13.06 -0.24
N GLY A 73 -5.69 13.27 0.12
CA GLY A 73 -5.14 14.58 0.50
C GLY A 73 -5.62 15.14 1.85
N LYS A 74 -6.53 14.48 2.55
CA LYS A 74 -7.06 14.89 3.86
C LYS A 74 -6.50 14.05 5.02
N THR A 75 -6.27 12.77 4.76
CA THR A 75 -5.75 11.81 5.74
C THR A 75 -4.66 10.99 5.06
N PRO A 76 -3.49 10.78 5.68
CA PRO A 76 -2.49 9.85 5.19
C PRO A 76 -3.12 8.50 4.85
N LEU A 77 -3.05 8.10 3.57
CA LEU A 77 -3.69 6.90 3.06
C LEU A 77 -2.73 6.05 2.24
N MET A 78 -2.65 4.75 2.57
CA MET A 78 -1.88 3.78 1.81
C MET A 78 -2.76 2.62 1.34
N GLY A 79 -2.65 2.27 0.06
CA GLY A 79 -3.25 1.06 -0.50
C GLY A 79 -2.20 -0.04 -0.68
N VAL A 80 -2.52 -1.27 -0.28
CA VAL A 80 -1.66 -2.44 -0.45
C VAL A 80 -2.31 -3.42 -1.43
N CYS A 81 -1.59 -3.82 -2.46
CA CYS A 81 -2.00 -4.77 -3.50
C CYS A 81 -3.34 -4.37 -4.15
N LEU A 82 -4.47 -4.97 -3.78
CA LEU A 82 -5.78 -4.53 -4.24
C LEU A 82 -6.05 -3.07 -3.87
N GLY A 83 -5.64 -2.62 -2.68
CA GLY A 83 -5.76 -1.23 -2.26
C GLY A 83 -5.00 -0.25 -3.17
N HIS A 84 -3.81 -0.62 -3.63
CA HIS A 84 -3.06 0.13 -4.64
C HIS A 84 -3.83 0.20 -5.97
N GLN A 85 -4.39 -0.91 -6.41
CA GLN A 85 -5.21 -0.99 -7.62
C GLN A 85 -6.50 -0.17 -7.48
N CYS A 86 -7.09 -0.15 -6.28
CA CYS A 86 -8.25 0.70 -5.96
C CYS A 86 -7.90 2.18 -6.07
N ILE A 87 -6.70 2.60 -5.65
CA ILE A 87 -6.25 3.99 -5.88
C ILE A 87 -6.18 4.27 -7.39
N GLY A 88 -5.48 3.45 -8.16
CA GLY A 88 -5.40 3.64 -9.61
C GLY A 88 -6.78 3.71 -10.27
N HIS A 89 -7.65 2.75 -9.96
CA HIS A 89 -9.02 2.67 -10.48
C HIS A 89 -9.87 3.88 -10.09
N SER A 90 -9.81 4.32 -8.84
CA SER A 90 -10.58 5.47 -8.33
C SER A 90 -10.26 6.77 -9.05
N PHE A 91 -9.06 6.86 -9.61
CA PHE A 91 -8.60 8.04 -10.36
C PHE A 91 -8.48 7.80 -11.87
N GLY A 92 -9.12 6.74 -12.39
CA GLY A 92 -9.33 6.53 -13.82
C GLY A 92 -8.23 5.75 -14.54
N MET A 93 -7.26 5.20 -13.81
CA MET A 93 -6.26 4.29 -14.40
C MET A 93 -6.90 2.93 -14.67
N VAL A 94 -6.44 2.26 -15.73
CA VAL A 94 -6.90 0.92 -16.09
C VAL A 94 -6.11 -0.12 -15.30
N VAL A 95 -6.84 -1.02 -14.64
CA VAL A 95 -6.27 -2.19 -13.95
C VAL A 95 -6.63 -3.42 -14.76
N GLU A 96 -5.63 -4.17 -15.21
CA GLU A 96 -5.81 -5.32 -16.09
C GLU A 96 -4.96 -6.52 -15.67
N ARG A 97 -5.18 -7.67 -16.31
CA ARG A 97 -4.36 -8.85 -16.09
C ARG A 97 -2.92 -8.60 -16.50
N ASN A 98 -2.02 -8.89 -15.58
CA ASN A 98 -0.60 -8.95 -15.91
C ASN A 98 -0.32 -10.12 -16.86
N TYR A 99 0.60 -9.94 -17.79
CA TYR A 99 1.09 -11.01 -18.66
C TYR A 99 1.85 -12.11 -17.89
N ARG A 100 2.30 -11.82 -16.67
CA ARG A 100 2.94 -12.77 -15.75
C ARG A 100 2.07 -13.00 -14.52
N LEU A 101 1.80 -14.26 -14.20
CA LEU A 101 1.21 -14.63 -12.91
C LEU A 101 2.29 -14.61 -11.83
N MET A 102 2.14 -13.69 -10.87
CA MET A 102 3.02 -13.58 -9.72
C MET A 102 2.28 -14.17 -8.50
N HIS A 103 2.68 -15.36 -8.08
CA HIS A 103 2.06 -16.04 -6.94
C HIS A 103 3.14 -16.49 -5.96
N GLY A 104 3.26 -15.78 -4.83
CA GLY A 104 4.22 -16.10 -3.78
C GLY A 104 5.69 -15.99 -4.20
N LYS A 105 5.99 -15.23 -5.24
CA LYS A 105 7.35 -15.00 -5.73
C LYS A 105 7.89 -13.67 -5.20
N THR A 106 9.18 -13.63 -4.94
CA THR A 106 9.89 -12.39 -4.65
C THR A 106 10.44 -11.78 -5.94
N SER A 107 10.54 -10.46 -5.96
CA SER A 107 11.17 -9.70 -7.05
C SER A 107 12.00 -8.56 -6.49
N PRO A 108 13.09 -8.17 -7.18
CA PRO A 108 13.73 -6.91 -6.92
C PRO A 108 12.79 -5.76 -7.32
N ILE A 109 12.64 -4.80 -6.42
CA ILE A 109 11.80 -3.61 -6.61
C ILE A 109 12.68 -2.38 -6.54
N HIS A 110 12.75 -1.64 -7.63
CA HIS A 110 13.38 -0.33 -7.70
C HIS A 110 12.42 0.74 -7.22
N HIS A 111 12.96 1.82 -6.64
CA HIS A 111 12.16 2.92 -6.12
C HIS A 111 12.91 4.25 -6.16
N ASP A 112 12.19 5.34 -5.96
CA ASP A 112 12.73 6.71 -6.02
C ASP A 112 13.42 7.18 -4.73
N GLY A 113 13.41 6.38 -3.66
CA GLY A 113 14.03 6.67 -2.37
C GLY A 113 13.31 7.72 -1.53
N LYS A 114 12.11 8.15 -1.91
CA LYS A 114 11.35 9.20 -1.22
C LYS A 114 10.24 8.62 -0.35
N THR A 115 9.73 9.43 0.58
CA THR A 115 8.57 9.14 1.44
C THR A 115 8.64 7.76 2.09
N ILE A 116 7.74 6.84 1.74
CA ILE A 116 7.71 5.48 2.31
C ILE A 116 8.95 4.65 1.98
N PHE A 117 9.72 5.00 0.95
CA PHE A 117 10.95 4.32 0.54
C PHE A 117 12.23 4.92 1.13
N LYS A 118 12.12 5.93 2.00
CA LYS A 118 13.28 6.60 2.58
C LYS A 118 14.11 5.63 3.43
N GLY A 119 15.41 5.55 3.12
CA GLY A 119 16.37 4.73 3.87
C GLY A 119 16.33 3.23 3.56
N MET A 120 15.52 2.81 2.59
CA MET A 120 15.49 1.42 2.10
C MET A 120 16.60 1.16 1.08
N ASN A 121 17.00 -0.10 0.94
CA ASN A 121 17.91 -0.52 -0.14
C ASN A 121 17.23 -0.38 -1.51
N ASN A 122 18.00 -0.11 -2.55
CA ASN A 122 17.46 0.03 -3.90
C ASN A 122 18.33 -0.73 -4.93
N PRO A 123 17.84 -1.83 -5.52
CA PRO A 123 16.54 -2.44 -5.28
C PRO A 123 16.44 -3.16 -3.92
N PHE A 124 15.21 -3.35 -3.43
CA PHE A 124 14.93 -4.25 -2.33
C PHE A 124 14.09 -5.44 -2.79
N ILE A 125 14.05 -6.51 -1.98
CA ILE A 125 13.27 -7.71 -2.32
C ILE A 125 11.90 -7.64 -1.65
N ALA A 126 10.85 -7.80 -2.46
CA ALA A 126 9.48 -7.86 -1.98
C ALA A 126 8.68 -9.01 -2.57
N THR A 127 7.72 -9.49 -1.79
CA THR A 127 6.79 -10.57 -2.18
C THR A 127 5.65 -10.02 -3.04
N ARG A 128 5.29 -10.78 -4.07
CA ARG A 128 4.22 -10.47 -5.01
C ARG A 128 3.22 -11.62 -5.09
N TYR A 129 1.91 -11.30 -4.97
CA TYR A 129 0.79 -12.25 -5.06
C TYR A 129 -0.29 -11.79 -6.04
N HIS A 130 0.04 -10.94 -7.00
CA HIS A 130 -0.96 -10.30 -7.84
C HIS A 130 -0.99 -10.85 -9.28
N SER A 131 -2.19 -10.95 -9.82
CA SER A 131 -2.44 -11.23 -11.23
C SER A 131 -2.89 -9.99 -12.01
N LEU A 132 -3.17 -8.89 -11.32
CA LEU A 132 -3.57 -7.61 -11.88
C LEU A 132 -2.51 -6.55 -11.63
N VAL A 133 -2.39 -5.60 -12.56
CA VAL A 133 -1.50 -4.44 -12.47
C VAL A 133 -2.17 -3.20 -13.04
N ILE A 134 -1.72 -2.03 -12.62
CA ILE A 134 -2.05 -0.77 -13.29
C ILE A 134 -1.33 -0.77 -14.64
N ARG A 135 -2.08 -0.61 -15.72
CA ARG A 135 -1.56 -0.57 -17.09
C ARG A 135 -0.71 0.68 -17.30
N PRO A 136 0.55 0.55 -17.75
CA PRO A 136 1.49 1.67 -17.82
C PRO A 136 1.05 2.85 -18.69
N ASP A 137 0.37 2.58 -19.81
CA ASP A 137 -0.10 3.62 -20.75
C ASP A 137 -1.35 4.36 -20.25
N SER A 138 -2.01 3.85 -19.20
CA SER A 138 -3.11 4.51 -18.52
C SER A 138 -2.69 5.25 -17.26
N PHE A 139 -1.41 5.22 -16.91
CA PHE A 139 -0.92 5.85 -15.69
C PHE A 139 -1.08 7.36 -15.76
N ASP A 140 -1.71 7.93 -14.76
CA ASP A 140 -1.95 9.37 -14.67
C ASP A 140 -0.72 10.10 -14.10
N ASP A 141 0.24 10.36 -14.96
CA ASP A 141 1.48 11.07 -14.63
C ASP A 141 1.28 12.56 -14.28
N LYS A 142 0.09 13.10 -14.53
CA LYS A 142 -0.24 14.48 -14.12
C LYS A 142 -0.49 14.57 -12.62
N ARG A 143 -1.19 13.58 -12.05
CA ARG A 143 -1.57 13.58 -10.64
C ARG A 143 -0.69 12.69 -9.75
N PHE A 144 -0.01 11.70 -10.35
CA PHE A 144 0.77 10.71 -9.62
C PHE A 144 2.22 10.62 -10.11
N GLU A 145 3.08 10.12 -9.24
CA GLU A 145 4.44 9.67 -9.55
C GLU A 145 4.48 8.15 -9.47
N LYS A 146 5.14 7.50 -10.42
CA LYS A 146 5.52 6.10 -10.30
C LYS A 146 6.70 6.04 -9.33
N SER A 147 6.44 5.65 -8.08
CA SER A 147 7.43 5.70 -7.01
C SER A 147 8.23 4.40 -6.85
N ALA A 148 7.73 3.26 -7.41
CA ALA A 148 8.49 2.01 -7.51
C ALA A 148 8.12 1.21 -8.76
N TRP A 149 9.07 0.36 -9.24
CA TRP A 149 8.93 -0.44 -10.46
C TRP A 149 9.80 -1.69 -10.44
N THR A 150 9.50 -2.66 -11.32
CA THR A 150 10.37 -3.83 -11.60
C THR A 150 11.31 -3.55 -12.77
N ASP A 151 12.29 -4.43 -12.98
CA ASP A 151 13.20 -4.36 -14.16
C ASP A 151 12.43 -4.36 -15.48
N GLU A 152 11.26 -5.01 -15.52
CA GLU A 152 10.38 -5.06 -16.70
C GLU A 152 9.49 -3.81 -16.83
N GLY A 153 9.57 -2.87 -15.90
CA GLY A 153 8.83 -1.61 -15.92
C GLY A 153 7.39 -1.68 -15.38
N GLU A 154 7.01 -2.80 -14.73
CA GLU A 154 5.71 -2.89 -14.04
C GLU A 154 5.64 -1.86 -12.92
N ILE A 155 4.48 -1.21 -12.79
CA ILE A 155 4.26 -0.21 -11.74
C ILE A 155 4.06 -0.94 -10.40
N MET A 156 5.01 -0.76 -9.49
CA MET A 156 5.00 -1.41 -8.17
C MET A 156 4.61 -0.47 -7.04
N ALA A 157 4.67 0.84 -7.28
CA ALA A 157 4.08 1.82 -6.37
C ALA A 157 3.71 3.11 -7.10
N LEU A 158 2.74 3.80 -6.54
CA LEU A 158 2.33 5.14 -6.94
C LEU A 158 2.27 6.05 -5.71
N ARG A 159 2.49 7.33 -5.95
CA ARG A 159 2.36 8.40 -4.96
C ARG A 159 1.67 9.59 -5.59
N ALA A 160 0.67 10.17 -4.92
CA ALA A 160 0.08 11.42 -5.34
C ALA A 160 1.12 12.55 -5.30
N LYS A 161 1.14 13.38 -6.33
CA LYS A 161 2.00 14.57 -6.34
C LYS A 161 1.54 15.57 -5.29
N ALA A 162 2.50 16.28 -4.69
CA ALA A 162 2.24 17.26 -3.64
C ALA A 162 1.18 18.27 -4.06
N GLY A 163 0.21 18.52 -3.19
CA GLY A 163 -0.84 19.52 -3.37
C GLY A 163 -1.96 19.15 -4.37
N VAL A 164 -1.88 18.01 -5.07
CA VAL A 164 -2.92 17.63 -6.07
C VAL A 164 -4.24 17.30 -5.44
N PHE A 165 -4.24 16.57 -4.33
CA PHE A 165 -5.45 16.21 -3.60
C PHE A 165 -5.56 16.93 -2.25
N GLY A 166 -4.49 17.57 -1.77
CA GLY A 166 -4.33 18.20 -0.47
C GLY A 166 -2.95 17.90 0.11
N ASP A 167 -2.76 18.10 1.42
CA ASP A 167 -1.44 18.02 2.06
C ASP A 167 -1.12 16.61 2.59
N ALA A 168 -2.12 15.78 2.85
CA ALA A 168 -1.91 14.42 3.36
C ALA A 168 -1.44 13.47 2.23
N PRO A 169 -0.44 12.60 2.49
CA PRO A 169 0.07 11.67 1.49
C PRO A 169 -0.99 10.63 1.07
N LEU A 170 -1.01 10.33 -0.22
CA LEU A 170 -1.76 9.23 -0.81
C LEU A 170 -0.76 8.36 -1.58
N GLU A 171 -0.52 7.16 -1.07
CA GLU A 171 0.46 6.23 -1.63
C GLU A 171 -0.13 4.83 -1.81
N GLY A 172 0.41 4.06 -2.74
CA GLY A 172 -0.01 2.69 -2.94
C GLY A 172 1.14 1.81 -3.38
N VAL A 173 1.19 0.57 -2.88
CA VAL A 173 2.20 -0.44 -3.22
C VAL A 173 1.52 -1.70 -3.74
N GLN A 174 2.02 -2.24 -4.87
CA GLN A 174 1.48 -3.45 -5.51
C GLN A 174 1.97 -4.73 -4.84
N PHE A 175 3.13 -4.69 -4.21
CA PHE A 175 3.71 -5.80 -3.46
C PHE A 175 3.17 -5.84 -2.03
N HIS A 176 3.55 -6.89 -1.28
CA HIS A 176 3.09 -7.15 0.08
C HIS A 176 4.15 -6.80 1.12
N PRO A 177 4.14 -5.58 1.71
CA PRO A 177 5.12 -5.19 2.73
C PRO A 177 4.96 -5.97 4.04
N GLU A 178 3.77 -6.53 4.29
CA GLU A 178 3.48 -7.34 5.48
C GLU A 178 4.04 -8.76 5.41
N SER A 179 4.45 -9.22 4.23
CA SER A 179 5.01 -10.56 4.05
C SER A 179 6.36 -10.69 4.76
N PHE A 180 6.58 -11.85 5.39
CA PHE A 180 7.85 -12.15 6.06
C PHE A 180 9.05 -12.19 5.10
N LEU A 181 8.82 -12.42 3.81
CA LEU A 181 9.86 -12.37 2.77
C LEU A 181 10.13 -10.94 2.26
N SER A 182 9.31 -9.97 2.63
CA SER A 182 9.53 -8.54 2.34
C SER A 182 10.23 -7.91 3.54
N ILE A 183 11.53 -8.20 3.71
CA ILE A 183 12.29 -7.83 4.92
C ILE A 183 12.21 -6.33 5.20
N GLU A 184 12.32 -5.49 4.18
CA GLU A 184 12.25 -4.03 4.32
C GLU A 184 10.82 -3.48 4.37
N GLY A 185 9.81 -4.33 4.25
CA GLY A 185 8.42 -3.94 4.41
C GLY A 185 8.11 -3.31 5.78
N TYR A 186 8.87 -3.70 6.80
CA TYR A 186 8.84 -3.09 8.12
C TYR A 186 9.22 -1.61 8.09
N THR A 187 10.33 -1.28 7.42
CA THR A 187 10.78 0.10 7.24
C THR A 187 9.77 0.92 6.45
N LEU A 188 9.20 0.34 5.40
CA LEU A 188 8.17 0.99 4.58
C LEU A 188 6.94 1.37 5.41
N LEU A 189 6.40 0.42 6.18
CA LEU A 189 5.24 0.66 7.03
C LEU A 189 5.54 1.70 8.12
N ALA A 190 6.72 1.65 8.73
CA ALA A 190 7.13 2.65 9.71
C ALA A 190 7.25 4.05 9.09
N ASN A 191 7.84 4.17 7.91
CA ASN A 191 7.92 5.44 7.17
C ASN A 191 6.52 6.00 6.89
N PHE A 192 5.56 5.15 6.47
CA PHE A 192 4.19 5.57 6.25
C PHE A 192 3.53 6.09 7.54
N LEU A 193 3.80 5.47 8.67
CA LEU A 193 3.26 5.88 9.97
C LEU A 193 4.00 7.08 10.59
N GLY A 194 5.07 7.57 9.94
CA GLY A 194 5.91 8.66 10.47
C GLY A 194 6.75 8.25 11.67
N LEU A 195 7.05 6.93 11.80
CA LEU A 195 7.81 6.36 12.90
C LEU A 195 9.26 6.11 12.49
N THR A 196 10.17 6.27 13.43
CA THR A 196 11.57 5.91 13.22
C THR A 196 11.79 4.50 13.71
N VAL A 197 12.17 3.59 12.81
CA VAL A 197 12.53 2.22 13.20
C VAL A 197 14.02 2.19 13.56
N PRO A 198 14.42 1.60 14.68
CA PRO A 198 15.80 1.23 14.90
C PRO A 198 16.25 0.34 13.74
N LYS A 199 17.46 0.61 13.17
CA LYS A 199 18.04 -0.31 12.19
C LYS A 199 18.07 -1.70 12.81
N ILE A 200 17.32 -2.62 12.24
CA ILE A 200 17.43 -4.03 12.61
C ILE A 200 18.80 -4.43 12.08
N GLU A 201 19.77 -4.62 12.98
CA GLU A 201 21.04 -5.27 12.62
C GLU A 201 20.65 -6.64 12.06
N GLN A 202 20.91 -6.84 10.78
CA GLN A 202 20.73 -8.14 10.16
C GLN A 202 21.67 -9.10 10.90
N SER A 203 21.10 -9.92 11.77
CA SER A 203 21.80 -11.07 12.29
C SER A 203 22.18 -11.91 11.09
N THR A 204 23.45 -11.85 10.71
CA THR A 204 24.08 -12.81 9.79
C THR A 204 24.09 -14.15 10.50
N ALA A 205 22.96 -14.85 10.48
CA ALA A 205 22.92 -16.27 10.77
C ALA A 205 23.65 -16.96 9.62
N SER A 206 24.94 -17.19 9.83
CA SER A 206 25.74 -18.12 9.03
C SER A 206 25.09 -19.50 9.17
N VAL A 207 24.60 -20.05 8.07
CA VAL A 207 24.24 -21.47 7.93
C VAL A 207 25.46 -22.21 7.46
#